data_20dd6e7d5c54bacec30067a4342de950
#
_entry.id   20dd6e7d5c54bacec30067a4342de950
#
_cell.length_a   1.000
_cell.length_b   1.000
_cell.length_c   1.000
_cell.angle_alpha   90.00
_cell.angle_beta   90.00
_cell.angle_gamma   90.00
#
_symmetry.space_group_name_H-M   'P 1'
#
loop_
_entity.id
_entity.type
_entity.pdbx_description
1 polymer ?
#
loop_
_entity_poly.entity_id
_entity_poly.type
_entity_poly.pdbx_seq_one_letter_code
_entity_poly.pdbx_strand_id
1 'polypeptide(L)'
;MAFEEINEGGLVFMRSTLIPARHAFTTRYGGVSRGEFESLNLGSNRGDDPEAVRENYRRVCALMGAGIDDCAVTRQVHGNTVRVVTGADRHVCMSTVPYEADGLVTNERGLPIMCFIADCVPALLCDREHSVIAAVHCGWRSSVADILGETVKKMCALGAKPENIHAAMGAAIGRCCFETDDDVPEAVEKYLSGETAGLFDRRADGKTMVDLRAANAVRLRQLGLKAENIDISPECTMCSHEKYWSHRYTKGRRGSQAAAIVLD
;
A
#
# COMPACT_ATOMS: atom_id res chain seq x y z
N MET A 1 9.80 -2.71 -16.82
CA MET A 1 9.10 -2.90 -15.52
C MET A 1 10.15 -2.74 -14.45
N ALA A 2 9.89 -1.89 -13.47
CA ALA A 2 10.88 -1.53 -12.45
C ALA A 2 10.70 -2.32 -11.13
N PHE A 3 9.75 -3.29 -11.07
CA PHE A 3 9.58 -4.17 -9.91
C PHE A 3 10.49 -5.40 -9.98
N GLU A 4 11.19 -5.66 -8.89
CA GLU A 4 12.07 -6.83 -8.70
C GLU A 4 11.56 -7.65 -7.52
N GLU A 5 11.61 -8.99 -7.65
CA GLU A 5 11.39 -9.91 -6.55
C GLU A 5 12.69 -10.13 -5.80
N ILE A 6 12.66 -9.94 -4.50
CA ILE A 6 13.81 -10.10 -3.60
C ILE A 6 13.52 -11.23 -2.60
N ASN A 7 14.51 -12.06 -2.33
CA ASN A 7 14.48 -13.01 -1.24
C ASN A 7 15.61 -12.67 -0.27
N GLU A 8 15.25 -12.21 0.92
CA GLU A 8 16.20 -11.81 1.95
C GLU A 8 15.77 -12.39 3.31
N GLY A 9 16.66 -13.14 3.96
CA GLY A 9 16.36 -13.78 5.25
C GLY A 9 15.16 -14.74 5.24
N GLY A 10 14.80 -15.27 4.06
CA GLY A 10 13.63 -16.11 3.85
C GLY A 10 12.33 -15.34 3.58
N LEU A 11 12.33 -14.02 3.71
CA LEU A 11 11.22 -13.17 3.27
C LEU A 11 11.27 -12.96 1.76
N VAL A 12 10.12 -13.13 1.10
CA VAL A 12 9.97 -12.79 -0.32
C VAL A 12 9.12 -11.52 -0.42
N PHE A 13 9.65 -10.49 -1.08
CA PHE A 13 8.97 -9.22 -1.26
C PHE A 13 9.31 -8.60 -2.62
N MET A 14 8.48 -7.67 -3.04
CA MET A 14 8.70 -6.90 -4.26
C MET A 14 9.29 -5.54 -3.90
N ARG A 15 10.19 -5.04 -4.73
CA ARG A 15 10.78 -3.71 -4.64
C ARG A 15 10.71 -3.01 -5.98
N SER A 16 10.39 -1.74 -5.99
CA SER A 16 10.47 -0.89 -7.19
C SER A 16 11.84 -0.21 -7.27
N THR A 17 12.52 -0.34 -8.37
CA THR A 17 13.81 0.33 -8.60
C THR A 17 13.67 1.85 -8.72
N LEU A 18 12.44 2.38 -8.85
CA LEU A 18 12.18 3.83 -8.88
C LEU A 18 12.17 4.48 -7.49
N ILE A 19 11.89 3.74 -6.41
CA ILE A 19 11.85 4.30 -5.06
C ILE A 19 13.27 4.35 -4.47
N PRO A 20 13.85 5.54 -4.28
CA PRO A 20 15.23 5.68 -3.81
C PRO A 20 15.36 5.64 -2.28
N ALA A 21 14.53 4.85 -1.61
CA ALA A 21 14.53 4.61 -0.17
C ALA A 21 14.38 3.11 0.10
N ARG A 22 14.79 2.65 1.27
CA ARG A 22 14.58 1.24 1.66
C ARG A 22 13.09 0.97 1.79
N HIS A 23 12.58 -0.02 1.07
CA HIS A 23 11.16 -0.34 1.07
C HIS A 23 10.90 -1.79 0.68
N ALA A 24 9.70 -2.26 1.00
CA ALA A 24 9.22 -3.58 0.61
C ALA A 24 7.70 -3.58 0.44
N PHE A 25 7.23 -4.24 -0.60
CA PHE A 25 5.86 -4.73 -0.72
C PHE A 25 5.91 -6.22 -0.41
N THR A 26 5.48 -6.63 0.78
CA THR A 26 5.61 -8.02 1.21
C THR A 26 4.67 -8.94 0.42
N THR A 27 5.09 -10.19 0.27
CA THR A 27 4.22 -11.28 -0.17
C THR A 27 3.69 -12.06 1.05
N ARG A 28 3.02 -13.19 0.85
CA ARG A 28 2.65 -14.10 1.93
C ARG A 28 3.72 -15.15 2.24
N TYR A 29 4.91 -15.05 1.64
CA TYR A 29 6.00 -15.98 1.85
C TYR A 29 7.01 -15.50 2.89
N GLY A 30 7.59 -16.45 3.63
CA GLY A 30 8.67 -16.20 4.58
C GLY A 30 8.23 -15.91 6.02
N GLY A 31 6.98 -16.19 6.36
CA GLY A 31 6.46 -16.11 7.72
C GLY A 31 6.44 -17.46 8.43
N VAL A 32 5.82 -17.48 9.61
CA VAL A 32 5.69 -18.63 10.49
C VAL A 32 4.26 -19.06 10.80
N SER A 33 3.28 -18.28 10.35
CA SER A 33 1.85 -18.62 10.47
C SER A 33 1.55 -19.92 9.72
N ARG A 34 0.51 -20.64 10.16
CA ARG A 34 0.16 -21.97 9.64
C ARG A 34 -1.30 -22.01 9.17
N GLY A 35 -1.65 -23.10 8.46
CA GLY A 35 -3.01 -23.35 8.00
C GLY A 35 -3.50 -22.27 7.03
N GLU A 36 -4.69 -21.74 7.27
CA GLU A 36 -5.26 -20.72 6.38
C GLU A 36 -4.48 -19.40 6.36
N PHE A 37 -3.61 -19.16 7.34
CA PHE A 37 -2.74 -17.98 7.45
C PHE A 37 -1.29 -18.21 6.99
N GLU A 38 -1.01 -19.36 6.37
CA GLU A 38 0.34 -19.68 5.87
C GLU A 38 0.79 -18.70 4.78
N SER A 39 1.95 -18.03 4.89
CA SER A 39 2.92 -18.10 5.98
C SER A 39 3.17 -16.70 6.60
N LEU A 40 3.37 -15.62 5.83
CA LEU A 40 3.60 -14.27 6.31
C LEU A 40 2.28 -13.52 6.43
N ASN A 41 1.61 -13.69 7.56
CA ASN A 41 0.41 -12.93 7.89
C ASN A 41 0.76 -11.79 8.86
N LEU A 42 0.35 -10.56 8.51
CA LEU A 42 0.49 -9.35 9.34
C LEU A 42 -0.87 -8.84 9.86
N GLY A 43 -1.93 -9.61 9.69
CA GLY A 43 -3.27 -9.26 10.16
C GLY A 43 -3.49 -9.69 11.61
N SER A 44 -3.29 -8.81 12.60
CA SER A 44 -3.36 -9.12 14.04
C SER A 44 -4.76 -9.50 14.56
N ASN A 45 -5.83 -9.12 13.87
CA ASN A 45 -7.22 -9.35 14.30
C ASN A 45 -7.99 -10.28 13.35
N ARG A 46 -7.35 -11.35 12.88
CA ARG A 46 -7.92 -12.27 11.87
C ARG A 46 -8.14 -13.69 12.35
N GLY A 47 -7.76 -14.01 13.60
CA GLY A 47 -7.90 -15.33 14.17
C GLY A 47 -6.68 -16.24 14.03
N ASP A 48 -5.55 -15.70 13.61
CA ASP A 48 -4.25 -16.37 13.60
C ASP A 48 -3.64 -16.41 15.02
N ASP A 49 -2.63 -17.26 15.20
CA ASP A 49 -1.82 -17.31 16.42
C ASP A 49 -1.09 -15.95 16.62
N PRO A 50 -1.35 -15.24 17.74
CA PRO A 50 -0.72 -13.94 18.00
C PRO A 50 0.83 -14.00 18.04
N GLU A 51 1.43 -15.10 18.50
CA GLU A 51 2.89 -15.23 18.54
C GLU A 51 3.47 -15.43 17.13
N ALA A 52 2.78 -16.17 16.27
CA ALA A 52 3.16 -16.28 14.87
C ALA A 52 3.08 -14.92 14.14
N VAL A 53 2.00 -14.15 14.37
CA VAL A 53 1.86 -12.81 13.81
C VAL A 53 2.94 -11.87 14.35
N ARG A 54 3.27 -11.94 15.65
CA ARG A 54 4.37 -11.15 16.25
C ARG A 54 5.71 -11.46 15.59
N GLU A 55 6.03 -12.73 15.38
CA GLU A 55 7.26 -13.13 14.70
C GLU A 55 7.28 -12.63 13.25
N ASN A 56 6.16 -12.68 12.54
CA ASN A 56 6.04 -12.13 11.20
C ASN A 56 6.33 -10.62 11.17
N TYR A 57 5.78 -9.86 12.12
CA TYR A 57 6.09 -8.43 12.26
C TYR A 57 7.56 -8.20 12.56
N ARG A 58 8.16 -8.99 13.46
CA ARG A 58 9.59 -8.88 13.80
C ARG A 58 10.47 -9.03 12.55
N ARG A 59 10.15 -9.96 11.67
CA ARG A 59 10.87 -10.17 10.40
C ARG A 59 10.75 -8.97 9.47
N VAL A 60 9.55 -8.44 9.28
CA VAL A 60 9.31 -7.30 8.40
C VAL A 60 9.95 -6.01 8.97
N CYS A 61 9.85 -5.78 10.28
CA CYS A 61 10.52 -4.65 10.91
C CYS A 61 12.04 -4.74 10.78
N ALA A 62 12.63 -5.94 10.98
CA ALA A 62 14.05 -6.16 10.80
C ALA A 62 14.52 -5.87 9.36
N LEU A 63 13.73 -6.21 8.34
CA LEU A 63 13.99 -5.85 6.94
C LEU A 63 14.07 -4.32 6.76
N MET A 64 13.30 -3.57 7.54
CA MET A 64 13.34 -2.09 7.55
C MET A 64 14.44 -1.53 8.49
N GLY A 65 15.26 -2.38 9.11
CA GLY A 65 16.31 -1.97 10.03
C GLY A 65 15.80 -1.51 11.40
N ALA A 66 14.62 -1.99 11.82
CA ALA A 66 13.95 -1.55 13.05
C ALA A 66 13.46 -2.73 13.90
N GLY A 67 13.19 -2.47 15.17
CA GLY A 67 12.46 -3.40 16.04
C GLY A 67 10.95 -3.33 15.82
N ILE A 68 10.24 -4.27 16.43
CA ILE A 68 8.77 -4.34 16.36
C ILE A 68 8.09 -3.14 17.03
N ASP A 69 8.79 -2.44 17.90
CA ASP A 69 8.32 -1.30 18.69
C ASP A 69 8.72 0.05 18.05
N ASP A 70 9.44 0.02 16.93
CA ASP A 70 10.08 1.18 16.33
C ASP A 70 9.42 1.69 15.04
N CYS A 71 8.30 1.14 14.66
CA CYS A 71 7.59 1.49 13.42
C CYS A 71 6.35 2.34 13.70
N ALA A 72 5.95 3.16 12.75
CA ALA A 72 4.63 3.76 12.75
C ALA A 72 3.71 3.00 11.77
N VAL A 73 2.53 2.64 12.26
CA VAL A 73 1.54 1.85 11.51
C VAL A 73 0.16 2.52 11.52
N THR A 74 -0.74 2.07 10.67
CA THR A 74 -2.07 2.64 10.50
C THR A 74 -3.17 1.80 11.16
N ARG A 75 -4.22 2.46 11.66
CA ARG A 75 -5.55 1.86 11.84
C ARG A 75 -6.44 2.30 10.69
N GLN A 76 -6.49 1.48 9.65
CA GLN A 76 -7.13 1.78 8.38
C GLN A 76 -8.64 1.62 8.45
N VAL A 77 -9.36 2.60 7.94
CA VAL A 77 -10.82 2.67 7.94
C VAL A 77 -11.41 2.91 6.54
N HIS A 78 -10.58 2.83 5.49
CA HIS A 78 -10.92 3.15 4.11
C HIS A 78 -11.36 4.63 3.94
N GLY A 79 -10.80 5.52 4.75
CA GLY A 79 -10.97 6.98 4.66
C GLY A 79 -9.84 7.64 3.86
N ASN A 80 -9.78 8.96 3.93
CA ASN A 80 -8.71 9.75 3.30
C ASN A 80 -7.82 10.50 4.30
N THR A 81 -7.88 10.11 5.58
CA THR A 81 -7.01 10.69 6.60
C THR A 81 -5.58 10.24 6.36
N VAL A 82 -4.69 11.20 6.17
CA VAL A 82 -3.25 11.03 6.12
C VAL A 82 -2.63 11.69 7.33
N ARG A 83 -1.81 10.97 8.09
CA ARG A 83 -1.15 11.49 9.28
C ARG A 83 0.35 11.76 9.01
N VAL A 84 0.81 12.93 9.42
CA VAL A 84 2.26 13.16 9.56
C VAL A 84 2.69 12.53 10.88
N VAL A 85 3.67 11.63 10.82
CA VAL A 85 4.18 10.87 11.96
C VAL A 85 5.64 11.20 12.25
N THR A 86 5.98 11.11 13.54
CA THR A 86 7.30 11.38 14.09
C THR A 86 7.75 10.22 14.97
N GLY A 87 8.95 10.29 15.54
CA GLY A 87 9.42 9.31 16.53
C GLY A 87 8.50 9.12 17.73
N ALA A 88 7.65 10.11 18.04
CA ALA A 88 6.62 9.98 19.09
C ALA A 88 5.46 9.03 18.70
N ASP A 89 5.30 8.75 17.41
CA ASP A 89 4.29 7.81 16.89
C ASP A 89 4.82 6.37 16.75
N ARG A 90 6.06 6.10 17.19
CA ARG A 90 6.58 4.72 17.27
C ARG A 90 5.66 3.88 18.13
N HIS A 91 5.37 2.71 17.68
CA HIS A 91 4.32 1.91 18.26
C HIS A 91 4.64 0.42 18.16
N VAL A 92 4.28 -0.32 19.20
CA VAL A 92 4.34 -1.78 19.15
C VAL A 92 3.40 -2.26 18.05
N CYS A 93 3.95 -2.81 16.97
CA CYS A 93 3.15 -3.43 15.94
C CYS A 93 2.22 -4.48 16.60
N MET A 94 0.98 -4.58 16.22
CA MET A 94 -0.09 -5.39 16.82
C MET A 94 -0.82 -4.78 18.01
N SER A 95 -0.31 -3.74 18.68
CA SER A 95 -1.11 -3.04 19.68
C SER A 95 -2.10 -2.07 19.03
N THR A 96 -3.07 -1.57 19.82
CA THR A 96 -4.09 -0.66 19.29
C THR A 96 -3.47 0.68 18.90
N VAL A 97 -3.53 1.03 17.62
CA VAL A 97 -3.11 2.35 17.13
C VAL A 97 -4.12 3.40 17.60
N PRO A 98 -3.70 4.50 18.28
CA PRO A 98 -4.61 5.45 18.91
C PRO A 98 -5.29 6.42 17.94
N TYR A 99 -5.04 6.31 16.65
CA TYR A 99 -5.60 7.18 15.60
C TYR A 99 -6.05 6.38 14.38
N GLU A 100 -7.03 6.92 13.65
CA GLU A 100 -7.44 6.42 12.34
C GLU A 100 -6.69 7.16 11.26
N ALA A 101 -6.07 6.40 10.36
CA ALA A 101 -5.43 6.92 9.16
C ALA A 101 -5.30 5.80 8.12
N ASP A 102 -5.43 6.15 6.86
CA ASP A 102 -5.18 5.26 5.73
C ASP A 102 -3.87 5.62 5.00
N GLY A 103 -3.21 6.71 5.40
CA GLY A 103 -1.90 7.11 4.92
C GLY A 103 -1.02 7.69 6.04
N LEU A 104 0.28 7.45 5.93
CA LEU A 104 1.32 8.03 6.80
C LEU A 104 2.34 8.77 5.95
N VAL A 105 2.82 9.90 6.46
CA VAL A 105 3.89 10.71 5.86
C VAL A 105 4.90 11.03 6.95
N THR A 106 6.19 11.00 6.64
CA THR A 106 7.25 11.42 7.55
C THR A 106 8.47 11.96 6.81
N ASN A 107 9.24 12.80 7.47
CA ASN A 107 10.58 13.21 7.08
C ASN A 107 11.64 12.76 8.09
N GLU A 108 11.27 11.94 9.07
CA GLU A 108 12.22 11.42 10.06
C GLU A 108 12.97 10.20 9.54
N ARG A 109 14.29 10.23 9.67
CA ARG A 109 15.18 9.11 9.37
C ARG A 109 15.04 8.01 10.41
N GLY A 110 15.16 6.76 9.97
CA GLY A 110 15.08 5.61 10.86
C GLY A 110 13.70 5.39 11.48
N LEU A 111 12.64 5.98 10.92
CA LEU A 111 11.25 5.69 11.28
C LEU A 111 10.56 4.95 10.14
N PRO A 112 10.46 3.61 10.16
CA PRO A 112 9.67 2.89 9.18
C PRO A 112 8.19 3.19 9.33
N ILE A 113 7.53 3.43 8.20
CA ILE A 113 6.08 3.59 8.12
C ILE A 113 5.48 2.49 7.27
N MET A 114 4.30 1.98 7.65
CA MET A 114 3.67 0.84 6.97
C MET A 114 2.17 1.03 6.81
N CYS A 115 1.62 0.50 5.71
CA CYS A 115 0.20 0.23 5.54
C CYS A 115 -0.03 -1.25 5.20
N PHE A 116 -1.24 -1.74 5.47
CA PHE A 116 -1.61 -3.16 5.32
C PHE A 116 -2.68 -3.33 4.25
N ILE A 117 -2.54 -4.38 3.47
CA ILE A 117 -3.41 -4.61 2.32
C ILE A 117 -3.77 -6.10 2.17
N ALA A 118 -4.88 -6.31 1.49
CA ALA A 118 -5.25 -7.51 0.75
C ALA A 118 -6.29 -7.08 -0.27
N ASP A 119 -5.87 -6.93 -1.52
CA ASP A 119 -6.54 -6.41 -2.71
C ASP A 119 -6.49 -4.88 -2.91
N CYS A 120 -6.61 -4.05 -1.86
CA CYS A 120 -6.47 -2.60 -2.01
C CYS A 120 -5.07 -2.23 -2.52
N VAL A 121 -4.94 -1.09 -3.19
CA VAL A 121 -3.67 -0.63 -3.77
C VAL A 121 -2.78 -0.06 -2.68
N PRO A 122 -1.58 -0.65 -2.42
CA PRO A 122 -0.57 -0.01 -1.60
C PRO A 122 0.21 0.99 -2.46
N ALA A 123 0.39 2.22 -1.97
CA ALA A 123 1.25 3.20 -2.61
C ALA A 123 2.37 3.63 -1.66
N LEU A 124 3.61 3.56 -2.12
CA LEU A 124 4.77 4.12 -1.46
C LEU A 124 5.27 5.32 -2.27
N LEU A 125 5.51 6.45 -1.61
CA LEU A 125 6.00 7.67 -2.24
C LEU A 125 7.29 8.12 -1.56
N CYS A 126 8.22 8.69 -2.33
CA CYS A 126 9.50 9.18 -1.83
C CYS A 126 9.96 10.41 -2.61
N ASP A 127 10.22 11.50 -1.91
CA ASP A 127 11.07 12.58 -2.39
C ASP A 127 12.42 12.49 -1.65
N ARG A 128 13.44 11.95 -2.32
CA ARG A 128 14.76 11.74 -1.72
C ARG A 128 15.48 13.05 -1.46
N GLU A 129 15.32 14.02 -2.32
CA GLU A 129 16.01 15.32 -2.18
C GLU A 129 15.59 16.06 -0.93
N HIS A 130 14.29 15.98 -0.59
CA HIS A 130 13.72 16.65 0.57
C HIS A 130 13.53 15.71 1.77
N SER A 131 13.96 14.45 1.63
CA SER A 131 13.84 13.42 2.68
C SER A 131 12.42 13.27 3.22
N VAL A 132 11.43 13.08 2.33
CA VAL A 132 10.04 12.87 2.69
C VAL A 132 9.53 11.57 2.08
N ILE A 133 8.90 10.72 2.89
CA ILE A 133 8.31 9.46 2.44
C ILE A 133 6.84 9.34 2.87
N ALA A 134 6.10 8.49 2.14
CA ALA A 134 4.73 8.13 2.50
C ALA A 134 4.44 6.65 2.26
N ALA A 135 3.54 6.08 3.08
CA ALA A 135 2.94 4.76 2.89
C ALA A 135 1.41 4.92 2.96
N VAL A 136 0.71 4.50 1.91
CA VAL A 136 -0.71 4.84 1.69
C VAL A 136 -1.51 3.60 1.31
N HIS A 137 -2.62 3.39 1.99
CA HIS A 137 -3.63 2.39 1.68
C HIS A 137 -4.71 3.01 0.77
N CYS A 138 -4.64 2.75 -0.52
CA CYS A 138 -5.57 3.25 -1.51
C CYS A 138 -6.65 2.20 -1.82
N GLY A 139 -7.61 1.99 -0.91
CA GLY A 139 -8.86 1.32 -1.23
C GLY A 139 -9.69 2.20 -2.19
N TRP A 140 -10.69 1.65 -2.89
CA TRP A 140 -11.43 2.46 -3.87
C TRP A 140 -12.12 3.70 -3.22
N ARG A 141 -12.68 3.53 -1.99
CA ARG A 141 -13.27 4.65 -1.25
C ARG A 141 -12.24 5.71 -0.87
N SER A 142 -11.08 5.28 -0.38
CA SER A 142 -9.96 6.17 -0.04
C SER A 142 -9.44 6.91 -1.28
N SER A 143 -9.33 6.20 -2.42
CA SER A 143 -8.88 6.78 -3.69
C SER A 143 -9.81 7.89 -4.16
N VAL A 144 -11.12 7.62 -4.27
CA VAL A 144 -12.08 8.63 -4.74
C VAL A 144 -12.34 9.75 -3.73
N ALA A 145 -12.00 9.53 -2.45
CA ALA A 145 -11.96 10.57 -1.43
C ALA A 145 -10.65 11.39 -1.44
N ASP A 146 -9.81 11.19 -2.45
CA ASP A 146 -8.56 11.89 -2.72
C ASP A 146 -7.45 11.71 -1.67
N ILE A 147 -7.27 10.49 -1.17
CA ILE A 147 -6.19 10.20 -0.22
C ILE A 147 -4.80 10.53 -0.79
N LEU A 148 -4.58 10.34 -2.10
CA LEU A 148 -3.30 10.69 -2.73
C LEU A 148 -3.09 12.20 -2.80
N GLY A 149 -4.13 12.99 -3.03
CA GLY A 149 -4.07 14.46 -2.96
C GLY A 149 -3.70 14.93 -1.55
N GLU A 150 -4.34 14.38 -0.51
CA GLU A 150 -3.98 14.68 0.87
C GLU A 150 -2.56 14.23 1.22
N THR A 151 -2.09 13.09 0.65
CA THR A 151 -0.71 12.61 0.84
C THR A 151 0.29 13.57 0.24
N VAL A 152 0.16 13.91 -1.05
CA VAL A 152 1.08 14.83 -1.75
C VAL A 152 1.08 16.21 -1.07
N LYS A 153 -0.08 16.73 -0.68
CA LYS A 153 -0.19 17.98 0.06
C LYS A 153 0.61 17.96 1.38
N LYS A 154 0.53 16.86 2.16
CA LYS A 154 1.30 16.72 3.39
C LYS A 154 2.80 16.52 3.14
N MET A 155 3.18 15.80 2.10
CA MET A 155 4.57 15.69 1.68
C MET A 155 5.13 17.06 1.31
N CYS A 156 4.38 17.88 0.54
CA CYS A 156 4.77 19.23 0.17
C CYS A 156 4.88 20.15 1.41
N ALA A 157 4.01 19.99 2.39
CA ALA A 157 4.11 20.74 3.66
C ALA A 157 5.38 20.42 4.46
N LEU A 158 6.00 19.25 4.22
CA LEU A 158 7.32 18.86 4.76
C LEU A 158 8.49 19.19 3.82
N GLY A 159 8.23 19.90 2.71
CA GLY A 159 9.25 20.38 1.79
C GLY A 159 9.38 19.59 0.48
N ALA A 160 8.67 18.49 0.30
CA ALA A 160 8.71 17.75 -0.95
C ALA A 160 8.16 18.56 -2.13
N LYS A 161 8.63 18.23 -3.32
CA LYS A 161 8.16 18.83 -4.59
C LYS A 161 7.52 17.75 -5.46
N PRO A 162 6.29 17.96 -5.97
CA PRO A 162 5.60 16.95 -6.76
C PRO A 162 6.41 16.37 -7.89
N GLU A 163 7.18 17.20 -8.61
CA GLU A 163 8.03 16.78 -9.72
C GLU A 163 9.23 15.89 -9.31
N ASN A 164 9.57 15.86 -8.02
CA ASN A 164 10.66 15.05 -7.46
C ASN A 164 10.14 13.80 -6.72
N ILE A 165 8.82 13.70 -6.53
CA ILE A 165 8.23 12.53 -5.88
C ILE A 165 8.27 11.35 -6.85
N HIS A 166 8.85 10.24 -6.38
CA HIS A 166 8.75 8.93 -6.98
C HIS A 166 7.67 8.14 -6.26
N ALA A 167 6.82 7.46 -7.00
CA ALA A 167 5.72 6.66 -6.48
C ALA A 167 5.75 5.25 -7.03
N ALA A 168 5.51 4.26 -6.18
CA ALA A 168 5.34 2.87 -6.60
C ALA A 168 4.02 2.32 -6.02
N MET A 169 3.21 1.71 -6.88
CA MET A 169 2.00 0.99 -6.50
C MET A 169 2.28 -0.51 -6.57
N GLY A 170 2.23 -1.19 -5.43
CA GLY A 170 2.46 -2.63 -5.32
C GLY A 170 1.32 -3.48 -5.87
N ALA A 171 1.45 -4.81 -5.70
CA ALA A 171 0.41 -5.75 -6.09
C ALA A 171 -0.92 -5.43 -5.41
N ALA A 172 -1.98 -5.44 -6.19
CA ALA A 172 -3.35 -5.17 -5.78
C ALA A 172 -4.31 -5.98 -6.64
N ILE A 173 -5.61 -5.99 -6.34
CA ILE A 173 -6.57 -6.59 -7.26
C ILE A 173 -6.51 -5.86 -8.60
N GLY A 174 -6.25 -6.60 -9.66
CA GLY A 174 -6.13 -6.04 -11.00
C GLY A 174 -7.48 -5.88 -11.69
N ARG A 175 -7.52 -5.12 -12.79
CA ARG A 175 -8.71 -4.99 -13.64
C ARG A 175 -9.30 -6.34 -14.06
N CYS A 176 -8.47 -7.37 -14.23
CA CYS A 176 -8.89 -8.74 -14.53
C CYS A 176 -9.85 -9.36 -13.51
N CYS A 177 -9.86 -8.84 -12.25
CA CYS A 177 -10.58 -9.42 -11.11
C CYS A 177 -11.40 -8.39 -10.31
N PHE A 178 -11.16 -7.10 -10.49
CA PHE A 178 -11.89 -6.05 -9.76
C PHE A 178 -13.20 -5.71 -10.47
N GLU A 179 -14.14 -6.66 -10.38
CA GLU A 179 -15.52 -6.50 -10.82
C GLU A 179 -16.31 -5.67 -9.81
N THR A 180 -17.04 -4.67 -10.30
CA THR A 180 -17.82 -3.71 -9.50
C THR A 180 -19.17 -3.43 -10.13
N ASP A 181 -20.07 -2.86 -9.35
CA ASP A 181 -21.27 -2.20 -9.83
C ASP A 181 -20.93 -0.78 -10.32
N ASP A 182 -21.92 -0.04 -10.82
CA ASP A 182 -21.71 1.29 -11.43
C ASP A 182 -21.25 2.35 -10.44
N ASP A 183 -21.46 2.15 -9.14
CA ASP A 183 -21.05 3.09 -8.07
C ASP A 183 -19.55 3.38 -8.06
N VAL A 184 -18.73 2.37 -8.35
CA VAL A 184 -17.25 2.52 -8.36
C VAL A 184 -16.77 3.27 -9.61
N PRO A 185 -17.10 2.86 -10.86
CA PRO A 185 -16.66 3.59 -12.03
C PRO A 185 -17.20 5.03 -12.07
N GLU A 186 -18.43 5.29 -11.67
CA GLU A 186 -18.99 6.66 -11.58
C GLU A 186 -18.21 7.53 -10.58
N ALA A 187 -17.88 6.99 -9.42
CA ALA A 187 -17.06 7.70 -8.43
C ALA A 187 -15.64 7.98 -8.96
N VAL A 188 -15.02 7.04 -9.68
CA VAL A 188 -13.70 7.22 -10.30
C VAL A 188 -13.75 8.25 -11.44
N GLU A 189 -14.79 8.22 -12.28
CA GLU A 189 -14.98 9.23 -13.35
C GLU A 189 -15.07 10.65 -12.78
N LYS A 190 -15.86 10.82 -11.71
CA LYS A 190 -15.97 12.10 -11.01
C LYS A 190 -14.65 12.53 -10.38
N TYR A 191 -13.95 11.61 -9.73
CA TYR A 191 -12.67 11.85 -9.05
C TYR A 191 -11.59 12.33 -10.01
N LEU A 192 -11.51 11.73 -11.20
CA LEU A 192 -10.50 12.04 -12.21
C LEU A 192 -10.94 13.10 -13.23
N SER A 193 -12.10 13.75 -13.02
CA SER A 193 -12.64 14.79 -13.94
C SER A 193 -12.75 14.29 -15.39
N GLY A 194 -13.11 13.00 -15.57
CA GLY A 194 -13.27 12.37 -16.88
C GLY A 194 -12.01 11.81 -17.54
N GLU A 195 -10.84 11.94 -16.93
CA GLU A 195 -9.61 11.32 -17.44
C GLU A 195 -9.57 9.81 -17.15
N THR A 196 -10.46 9.05 -17.79
CA THR A 196 -10.68 7.62 -17.48
C THR A 196 -10.41 6.67 -18.63
N ALA A 197 -9.76 7.16 -19.69
CA ALA A 197 -9.45 6.33 -20.87
C ALA A 197 -8.67 5.05 -20.48
N GLY A 198 -9.22 3.89 -20.83
CA GLY A 198 -8.60 2.59 -20.60
C GLY A 198 -8.68 2.09 -19.14
N LEU A 199 -9.39 2.76 -18.24
CA LEU A 199 -9.52 2.34 -16.83
C LEU A 199 -10.63 1.30 -16.62
N PHE A 200 -11.58 1.20 -17.55
CA PHE A 200 -12.78 0.40 -17.38
C PHE A 200 -13.00 -0.57 -18.54
N ASP A 201 -13.45 -1.79 -18.23
CA ASP A 201 -14.05 -2.72 -19.18
C ASP A 201 -15.50 -2.96 -18.75
N ARG A 202 -16.46 -2.29 -19.40
CA ARG A 202 -17.89 -2.46 -19.16
C ARG A 202 -18.39 -3.76 -19.80
N ARG A 203 -19.10 -4.55 -19.02
CA ARG A 203 -19.63 -5.85 -19.44
C ARG A 203 -21.10 -5.77 -19.82
N ALA A 204 -21.55 -6.74 -20.62
CA ALA A 204 -22.95 -6.84 -21.05
C ALA A 204 -23.93 -7.18 -19.89
N ASP A 205 -23.43 -7.75 -18.81
CA ASP A 205 -24.18 -8.09 -17.58
C ASP A 205 -24.36 -6.90 -16.62
N GLY A 206 -23.95 -5.69 -17.03
CA GLY A 206 -24.03 -4.48 -16.22
C GLY A 206 -22.89 -4.34 -15.20
N LYS A 207 -21.93 -5.26 -15.16
CA LYS A 207 -20.74 -5.12 -14.30
C LYS A 207 -19.61 -4.36 -15.03
N THR A 208 -18.76 -3.75 -14.26
CA THR A 208 -17.57 -3.03 -14.77
C THR A 208 -16.31 -3.54 -14.10
N MET A 209 -15.32 -3.89 -14.90
CA MET A 209 -13.97 -4.19 -14.41
C MET A 209 -13.18 -2.89 -14.32
N VAL A 210 -12.58 -2.60 -13.15
CA VAL A 210 -11.92 -1.33 -12.86
C VAL A 210 -10.43 -1.51 -12.64
N ASP A 211 -9.59 -0.67 -13.26
CA ASP A 211 -8.17 -0.58 -12.95
C ASP A 211 -7.91 0.55 -11.95
N LEU A 212 -8.00 0.22 -10.66
CA LEU A 212 -7.79 1.21 -9.58
C LEU A 212 -6.33 1.67 -9.48
N ARG A 213 -5.35 0.82 -9.86
CA ARG A 213 -3.93 1.21 -9.88
C ARG A 213 -3.68 2.27 -10.96
N ALA A 214 -4.18 2.04 -12.15
CA ALA A 214 -4.09 3.01 -13.24
C ALA A 214 -4.84 4.31 -12.89
N ALA A 215 -6.02 4.23 -12.26
CA ALA A 215 -6.76 5.40 -11.78
C ALA A 215 -5.94 6.24 -10.78
N ASN A 216 -5.30 5.60 -9.81
CA ASN A 216 -4.41 6.28 -8.86
C ASN A 216 -3.17 6.89 -9.56
N ALA A 217 -2.63 6.25 -10.60
CA ALA A 217 -1.53 6.81 -11.39
C ALA A 217 -1.97 8.05 -12.19
N VAL A 218 -3.17 8.06 -12.76
CA VAL A 218 -3.75 9.26 -13.39
C VAL A 218 -3.77 10.40 -12.35
N ARG A 219 -4.29 10.12 -11.15
CA ARG A 219 -4.37 11.15 -10.10
C ARG A 219 -3.00 11.69 -9.70
N LEU A 220 -2.00 10.83 -9.52
CA LEU A 220 -0.64 11.28 -9.19
C LEU A 220 -0.08 12.24 -10.27
N ARG A 221 -0.33 11.96 -11.56
CA ARG A 221 0.05 12.88 -12.64
C ARG A 221 -0.68 14.22 -12.56
N GLN A 222 -1.98 14.21 -12.27
CA GLN A 222 -2.76 15.44 -12.05
C GLN A 222 -2.23 16.27 -10.86
N LEU A 223 -1.61 15.61 -9.87
CA LEU A 223 -0.96 16.24 -8.71
C LEU A 223 0.46 16.74 -9.02
N GLY A 224 0.95 16.60 -10.25
CA GLY A 224 2.25 17.12 -10.70
C GLY A 224 3.41 16.13 -10.65
N LEU A 225 3.18 14.86 -10.34
CA LEU A 225 4.23 13.85 -10.46
C LEU A 225 4.52 13.57 -11.93
N LYS A 226 5.79 13.39 -12.28
CA LYS A 226 6.19 13.00 -13.63
C LYS A 226 5.78 11.55 -13.90
N ALA A 227 5.34 11.25 -15.12
CA ALA A 227 4.91 9.91 -15.50
C ALA A 227 6.02 8.86 -15.33
N GLU A 228 7.28 9.23 -15.65
CA GLU A 228 8.45 8.38 -15.51
C GLU A 228 8.81 8.07 -14.03
N ASN A 229 8.28 8.83 -13.07
CA ASN A 229 8.49 8.62 -11.64
C ASN A 229 7.39 7.73 -11.02
N ILE A 230 6.45 7.21 -11.81
CA ILE A 230 5.34 6.38 -11.33
C ILE A 230 5.51 4.96 -11.82
N ASP A 231 5.65 4.01 -10.89
CA ASP A 231 5.75 2.58 -11.17
C ASP A 231 4.51 1.83 -10.68
N ILE A 232 4.06 0.85 -11.47
CA ILE A 232 2.86 0.06 -11.16
C ILE A 232 3.21 -1.41 -11.28
N SER A 233 3.05 -2.17 -10.20
CA SER A 233 3.17 -3.63 -10.25
C SER A 233 2.14 -4.22 -11.21
N PRO A 234 2.55 -5.13 -12.12
CA PRO A 234 1.61 -5.81 -13.01
C PRO A 234 0.78 -6.89 -12.31
N GLU A 235 1.19 -7.31 -11.12
CA GLU A 235 0.61 -8.48 -10.43
C GLU A 235 -0.76 -8.18 -9.83
N CYS A 236 -1.68 -9.13 -10.06
CA CYS A 236 -3.01 -9.12 -9.44
C CYS A 236 -3.03 -10.05 -8.24
N THR A 237 -3.40 -9.53 -7.06
CA THR A 237 -3.43 -10.31 -5.81
C THR A 237 -4.40 -11.49 -5.87
N MET A 238 -5.53 -11.36 -6.58
CA MET A 238 -6.50 -12.44 -6.76
C MET A 238 -6.00 -13.53 -7.73
N CYS A 239 -5.39 -13.14 -8.85
CA CYS A 239 -4.82 -14.11 -9.80
C CYS A 239 -3.62 -14.85 -9.18
N SER A 240 -2.82 -14.13 -8.39
CA SER A 240 -1.63 -14.67 -7.71
C SER A 240 -1.87 -14.88 -6.21
N HIS A 241 -3.04 -15.43 -5.85
CA HIS A 241 -3.45 -15.63 -4.45
C HIS A 241 -2.55 -16.60 -3.66
N GLU A 242 -1.74 -17.39 -4.34
CA GLU A 242 -0.70 -18.20 -3.70
C GLU A 242 0.47 -17.35 -3.21
N LYS A 243 0.75 -16.21 -3.89
CA LYS A 243 1.82 -15.27 -3.56
C LYS A 243 1.35 -14.12 -2.68
N TYR A 244 0.07 -13.75 -2.76
CA TYR A 244 -0.51 -12.59 -2.08
C TYR A 244 -1.78 -12.92 -1.31
N TRP A 245 -2.04 -12.21 -0.23
CA TRP A 245 -3.34 -12.23 0.41
C TRP A 245 -4.36 -11.52 -0.46
N SER A 246 -5.49 -12.17 -0.70
CA SER A 246 -6.61 -11.59 -1.44
C SER A 246 -7.92 -11.74 -0.68
N HIS A 247 -8.55 -10.62 -0.36
CA HIS A 247 -9.86 -10.57 0.27
C HIS A 247 -10.95 -11.13 -0.63
N ARG A 248 -10.89 -10.78 -1.91
CA ARG A 248 -11.87 -11.21 -2.93
C ARG A 248 -11.82 -12.71 -3.15
N TYR A 249 -10.62 -13.28 -3.29
CA TYR A 249 -10.43 -14.71 -3.50
C TYR A 249 -10.94 -15.53 -2.32
N THR A 250 -10.57 -15.15 -1.11
CA THR A 250 -10.89 -15.90 0.12
C THR A 250 -12.22 -15.51 0.76
N LYS A 251 -12.99 -14.60 0.14
CA LYS A 251 -14.26 -14.07 0.67
C LYS A 251 -14.12 -13.55 2.12
N GLY A 252 -12.99 -12.89 2.40
CA GLY A 252 -12.71 -12.23 3.67
C GLY A 252 -11.90 -13.04 4.69
N ARG A 253 -11.75 -14.36 4.53
CA ARG A 253 -10.93 -15.22 5.42
C ARG A 253 -9.47 -15.21 4.95
N ARG A 254 -8.70 -14.26 5.43
CA ARG A 254 -7.35 -14.01 4.92
C ARG A 254 -6.45 -13.33 5.93
N GLY A 255 -5.14 -13.45 5.74
CA GLY A 255 -4.14 -12.59 6.36
C GLY A 255 -4.06 -11.21 5.73
N SER A 256 -2.99 -10.49 6.00
CA SER A 256 -2.64 -9.21 5.40
C SER A 256 -1.17 -9.18 5.06
N GLN A 257 -0.82 -8.54 3.95
CA GLN A 257 0.53 -8.13 3.60
C GLN A 257 0.73 -6.65 3.90
N ALA A 258 1.97 -6.17 3.87
CA ALA A 258 2.32 -4.78 4.11
C ALA A 258 3.06 -4.14 2.94
N ALA A 259 2.92 -2.82 2.82
CA ALA A 259 3.87 -1.96 2.15
C ALA A 259 4.59 -1.11 3.20
N ALA A 260 5.91 -1.19 3.25
CA ALA A 260 6.76 -0.56 4.23
C ALA A 260 7.85 0.27 3.57
N ILE A 261 8.19 1.41 4.15
CA ILE A 261 9.25 2.31 3.66
C ILE A 261 9.93 3.03 4.82
N VAL A 262 11.23 3.28 4.69
CA VAL A 262 12.03 4.02 5.67
C VAL A 262 13.07 4.88 4.98
N LEU A 263 13.36 6.05 5.55
CA LEU A 263 14.51 6.89 5.20
C LEU A 263 15.73 6.40 5.99
N ASP A 264 16.81 6.08 5.28
CA ASP A 264 18.12 5.73 5.89
C ASP A 264 18.88 6.97 6.36
#